data_7310ef1f099aa5a53477ebf554f0562a
#
_entry.id   7310ef1f099aa5a53477ebf554f0562a
#
_cell.length_a   1.000
_cell.length_b   1.000
_cell.length_c   1.000
_cell.angle_alpha   90.00
_cell.angle_beta   90.00
_cell.angle_gamma   90.00
#
_symmetry.space_group_name_H-M   'P 1'
#
loop_
_entity.id
_entity.type
_entity.pdbx_description
1 polymer ?
#
loop_
_entity_poly.entity_id
_entity_poly.type
_entity_poly.pdbx_seq_one_letter_code
_entity_poly.pdbx_strand_id
1 'polypeptide(L)'
;MAAEATPALLWAPLAWLPGGWRANVVLRAGADGRWAEVTPDVAAAPERARVLAGALLPGVVDAHSHAFQRAFAGGAERRDAASDDFWSWRERMYAVALRIGPEQLRAVAAQLYVELLRGGYTHVCEF
;
A
#
# COMPACT_ATOMS: atom_id res chain seq x y z
N MET A 1 24.70 6.06 16.81
CA MET A 1 25.01 4.82 16.09
C MET A 1 23.67 4.15 15.78
N ALA A 2 23.22 4.17 14.54
CA ALA A 2 22.09 3.36 14.13
C ALA A 2 22.53 1.89 14.18
N ALA A 3 21.80 1.03 14.90
CA ALA A 3 22.04 -0.40 14.85
C ALA A 3 21.89 -0.85 13.40
N GLU A 4 22.93 -1.48 12.85
CA GLU A 4 22.85 -2.12 11.55
C GLU A 4 21.73 -3.16 11.61
N ALA A 5 20.63 -2.87 10.92
CA ALA A 5 19.51 -3.79 10.89
C ALA A 5 19.98 -5.08 10.20
N THR A 6 19.96 -6.18 10.91
CA THR A 6 20.24 -7.50 10.32
C THR A 6 19.32 -7.69 9.12
N PRO A 7 19.85 -8.06 7.93
CA PRO A 7 19.03 -8.27 6.75
C PRO A 7 17.89 -9.24 7.04
N ALA A 8 16.66 -8.85 6.68
CA ALA A 8 15.50 -9.69 6.94
C ALA A 8 15.59 -10.98 6.13
N LEU A 9 15.50 -12.13 6.81
CA LEU A 9 15.35 -13.45 6.22
C LEU A 9 13.90 -13.90 6.45
N LEU A 10 13.15 -14.06 5.37
CA LEU A 10 11.75 -14.46 5.41
C LEU A 10 11.57 -15.82 4.77
N TRP A 11 10.58 -16.55 5.24
CA TRP A 11 10.07 -17.73 4.57
C TRP A 11 8.55 -17.62 4.43
N ALA A 12 8.07 -17.80 3.21
CA ALA A 12 6.65 -17.76 2.87
C ALA A 12 6.19 -19.14 2.40
N PRO A 13 5.05 -19.68 2.92
CA PRO A 13 4.50 -20.94 2.43
C PRO A 13 4.07 -20.84 0.96
N LEU A 14 3.74 -19.64 0.51
CA LEU A 14 3.33 -19.33 -0.85
C LEU A 14 3.75 -17.91 -1.20
N ALA A 15 4.27 -17.66 -2.38
CA ALA A 15 4.58 -16.32 -2.86
C ALA A 15 4.26 -16.15 -4.34
N TRP A 16 3.82 -14.96 -4.71
CA TRP A 16 3.67 -14.57 -6.10
C TRP A 16 5.00 -14.00 -6.60
N LEU A 17 5.64 -14.70 -7.52
CA LEU A 17 6.90 -14.32 -8.13
C LEU A 17 6.71 -14.07 -9.64
N PRO A 18 7.69 -13.49 -10.34
CA PRO A 18 7.68 -13.48 -11.78
C PRO A 18 7.50 -14.90 -12.33
N GLY A 19 6.42 -15.11 -13.06
CA GLY A 19 6.03 -16.44 -13.57
C GLY A 19 4.96 -17.17 -12.78
N GLY A 20 4.45 -16.61 -11.68
CA GLY A 20 3.28 -17.11 -10.95
C GLY A 20 3.55 -17.54 -9.52
N TRP A 21 2.61 -18.29 -8.97
CA TRP A 21 2.67 -18.81 -7.61
C TRP A 21 3.77 -19.85 -7.42
N ARG A 22 4.55 -19.67 -6.35
CA ARG A 22 5.57 -20.65 -5.94
C ARG A 22 5.42 -20.95 -4.46
N ALA A 23 5.64 -22.21 -4.12
CA ALA A 23 5.58 -22.68 -2.74
C ALA A 23 6.93 -22.55 -2.03
N ASN A 24 6.89 -22.49 -0.69
CA ASN A 24 8.06 -22.58 0.19
C ASN A 24 9.21 -21.66 -0.25
N VAL A 25 8.94 -20.35 -0.28
CA VAL A 25 9.89 -19.36 -0.80
C VAL A 25 10.70 -18.74 0.32
N VAL A 26 12.01 -18.77 0.20
CA VAL A 26 12.95 -18.00 1.02
C VAL A 26 13.25 -16.68 0.34
N LEU A 27 13.19 -15.60 1.12
CA LEU A 27 13.56 -14.26 0.67
C LEU A 27 14.57 -13.68 1.66
N ARG A 28 15.68 -13.19 1.14
CA ARG A 28 16.72 -12.49 1.92
C ARG A 28 16.87 -11.06 1.43
N ALA A 29 16.66 -10.11 2.31
CA ALA A 29 16.94 -8.71 2.02
C ALA A 29 18.45 -8.45 2.10
N GLY A 30 18.98 -7.68 1.17
CA GLY A 30 20.32 -7.11 1.23
C GLY A 30 20.36 -5.86 2.11
N ALA A 31 21.56 -5.37 2.40
CA ALA A 31 21.77 -4.14 3.15
C ALA A 31 21.24 -2.88 2.43
N ASP A 32 21.09 -2.97 1.11
CA ASP A 32 20.51 -1.93 0.24
C ASP A 32 18.98 -1.93 0.21
N GLY A 33 18.33 -2.80 0.99
CA GLY A 33 16.87 -2.94 1.05
C GLY A 33 16.26 -3.69 -0.13
N ARG A 34 17.09 -4.27 -1.02
CA ARG A 34 16.61 -5.10 -2.14
C ARG A 34 16.67 -6.58 -1.78
N TRP A 35 15.94 -7.39 -2.52
CA TRP A 35 16.05 -8.84 -2.40
C TRP A 35 17.40 -9.32 -2.96
N ALA A 36 18.30 -9.76 -2.08
CA ALA A 36 19.57 -10.38 -2.48
C ALA A 36 19.39 -11.85 -2.88
N GLU A 37 18.33 -12.48 -2.38
CA GLU A 37 17.99 -13.88 -2.67
C GLU A 37 16.47 -14.05 -2.68
N VAL A 38 15.97 -14.80 -3.68
CA VAL A 38 14.60 -15.27 -3.77
C VAL A 38 14.64 -16.70 -4.27
N THR A 39 14.48 -17.66 -3.37
CA THR A 39 14.64 -19.10 -3.65
C THR A 39 13.33 -19.82 -3.37
N PRO A 40 12.60 -20.27 -4.40
CA PRO A 40 11.39 -21.07 -4.24
C PRO A 40 11.69 -22.54 -3.98
N ASP A 41 10.64 -23.27 -3.59
CA ASP A 41 10.60 -24.74 -3.45
C ASP A 41 11.64 -25.30 -2.46
N VAL A 42 11.98 -24.52 -1.42
CA VAL A 42 12.88 -25.01 -0.36
C VAL A 42 12.19 -26.07 0.48
N ALA A 43 12.94 -27.08 0.93
CA ALA A 43 12.38 -28.22 1.66
C ALA A 43 11.78 -27.84 3.02
N ALA A 44 12.34 -26.81 3.69
CA ALA A 44 11.88 -26.33 4.99
C ALA A 44 12.28 -24.87 5.21
N ALA A 45 11.60 -24.20 6.13
CA ALA A 45 11.98 -22.85 6.55
C ALA A 45 13.38 -22.87 7.20
N PRO A 46 14.32 -21.98 6.79
CA PRO A 46 15.61 -21.83 7.47
C PRO A 46 15.43 -21.47 8.96
N GLU A 47 16.29 -21.98 9.82
CA GLU A 47 16.18 -21.86 11.28
C GLU A 47 15.97 -20.44 11.79
N ARG A 48 16.57 -19.45 11.13
CA ARG A 48 16.48 -18.03 11.52
C ARG A 48 15.50 -17.22 10.68
N ALA A 49 14.75 -17.86 9.79
CA ALA A 49 13.79 -17.17 8.96
C ALA A 49 12.54 -16.79 9.75
N ARG A 50 12.06 -15.56 9.54
CA ARG A 50 10.71 -15.19 9.97
C ARG A 50 9.72 -15.91 9.06
N VAL A 51 8.97 -16.84 9.64
CA VAL A 51 7.91 -17.57 8.96
C VAL A 51 6.69 -16.65 8.80
N LEU A 52 6.22 -16.48 7.57
CA LEU A 52 5.01 -15.72 7.28
C LEU A 52 3.78 -16.61 7.42
N ALA A 53 2.72 -16.08 8.02
CA ALA A 53 1.49 -16.85 8.27
C ALA A 53 0.64 -17.08 7.02
N GLY A 54 0.87 -16.34 5.93
CA GLY A 54 0.07 -16.38 4.72
C GLY A 54 0.88 -16.21 3.44
N ALA A 55 0.18 -16.12 2.33
CA ALA A 55 0.79 -15.88 1.03
C ALA A 55 1.44 -14.49 0.97
N LEU A 56 2.62 -14.43 0.36
CA LEU A 56 3.33 -13.20 0.09
C LEU A 56 3.00 -12.69 -1.31
N LEU A 57 2.61 -11.44 -1.39
CA LEU A 57 2.38 -10.72 -2.63
C LEU A 57 3.33 -9.53 -2.73
N PRO A 58 3.69 -9.09 -3.94
CA PRO A 58 4.30 -7.78 -4.13
C PRO A 58 3.40 -6.69 -3.57
N GLY A 59 3.98 -5.59 -3.11
CA GLY A 59 3.22 -4.42 -2.71
C GLY A 59 2.39 -3.88 -3.89
N VAL A 60 1.17 -3.45 -3.60
CA VAL A 60 0.25 -2.92 -4.61
C VAL A 60 0.70 -1.52 -5.03
N VAL A 61 0.52 -1.21 -6.30
CA VAL A 61 0.72 0.14 -6.86
C VAL A 61 -0.63 0.79 -7.08
N ASP A 62 -0.84 1.95 -6.47
CA ASP A 62 -1.95 2.84 -6.79
C ASP A 62 -1.50 3.75 -7.94
N ALA A 63 -2.00 3.48 -9.14
CA ALA A 63 -1.58 4.18 -10.35
C ALA A 63 -2.32 5.51 -10.57
N HIS A 64 -3.32 5.84 -9.73
CA HIS A 64 -4.10 7.07 -9.86
C HIS A 64 -4.71 7.46 -8.51
N SER A 65 -4.21 8.52 -7.90
CA SER A 65 -4.67 9.01 -6.59
C SER A 65 -4.89 10.51 -6.60
N HIS A 66 -5.87 10.92 -5.82
CA HIS A 66 -6.15 12.32 -5.48
C HIS A 66 -6.33 12.42 -3.96
N ALA A 67 -5.23 12.58 -3.24
CA ALA A 67 -5.20 12.50 -1.77
C ALA A 67 -6.19 13.45 -1.09
N PHE A 68 -6.42 14.63 -1.65
CA PHE A 68 -7.38 15.59 -1.09
C PHE A 68 -8.81 15.06 -1.03
N GLN A 69 -9.17 14.13 -1.91
CA GLN A 69 -10.51 13.52 -1.94
C GLN A 69 -10.81 12.71 -0.69
N ARG A 70 -9.76 12.26 0.04
CA ARG A 70 -9.94 11.59 1.33
C ARG A 70 -10.66 12.48 2.36
N ALA A 71 -10.56 13.82 2.22
CA ALA A 71 -11.18 14.76 3.14
C ALA A 71 -12.73 14.77 3.10
N PHE A 72 -13.32 14.30 2.02
CA PHE A 72 -14.77 14.27 1.88
C PHE A 72 -15.35 12.87 1.74
N ALA A 73 -14.57 11.83 2.08
CA ALA A 73 -15.06 10.47 2.17
C ALA A 73 -16.26 10.39 3.14
N GLY A 74 -17.35 9.81 2.68
CA GLY A 74 -18.62 9.73 3.40
C GLY A 74 -19.49 11.00 3.35
N GLY A 75 -18.99 12.11 2.82
CA GLY A 75 -19.72 13.36 2.67
C GLY A 75 -20.22 13.63 1.25
N ALA A 76 -19.34 13.43 0.25
CA ALA A 76 -19.69 13.66 -1.16
C ALA A 76 -20.33 12.43 -1.83
N GLU A 77 -20.20 11.26 -1.22
CA GLU A 77 -20.69 9.98 -1.76
C GLU A 77 -22.16 9.69 -1.38
N ARG A 78 -22.75 10.48 -0.49
CA ARG A 78 -24.16 10.33 -0.14
C ARG A 78 -25.03 10.84 -1.27
N ARG A 79 -25.99 10.02 -1.66
CA ARG A 79 -27.04 10.44 -2.57
C ARG A 79 -28.07 11.24 -1.79
N ASP A 80 -28.15 12.54 -2.06
CA ASP A 80 -29.06 13.45 -1.36
C ASP A 80 -30.37 13.69 -2.15
N ALA A 81 -30.36 13.40 -3.46
CA ALA A 81 -31.53 13.55 -4.34
C ALA A 81 -31.58 12.46 -5.40
N ALA A 82 -32.77 12.23 -5.95
CA ALA A 82 -32.98 11.27 -7.03
C ALA A 82 -32.20 11.64 -8.32
N SER A 83 -31.87 12.91 -8.47
CA SER A 83 -31.16 13.50 -9.63
C SER A 83 -29.66 13.65 -9.42
N ASP A 84 -29.10 13.07 -8.34
CA ASP A 84 -27.66 13.13 -8.11
C ASP A 84 -26.90 12.41 -9.23
N ASP A 85 -25.95 13.13 -9.82
CA ASP A 85 -25.09 12.69 -10.91
C ASP A 85 -23.63 13.09 -10.67
N PHE A 86 -22.79 12.85 -11.68
CA PHE A 86 -21.37 13.25 -11.64
C PHE A 86 -21.19 14.76 -11.37
N TRP A 87 -22.05 15.62 -11.89
CA TRP A 87 -21.89 17.06 -11.76
C TRP A 87 -22.20 17.54 -10.36
N SER A 88 -23.25 17.02 -9.72
CA SER A 88 -23.58 17.32 -8.34
C SER A 88 -22.50 16.81 -7.36
N TRP A 89 -21.92 15.64 -7.64
CA TRP A 89 -20.76 15.14 -6.91
C TRP A 89 -19.54 16.05 -7.07
N ARG A 90 -19.25 16.50 -8.30
CA ARG A 90 -18.14 17.39 -8.60
C ARG A 90 -18.25 18.74 -7.89
N GLU A 91 -19.44 19.33 -7.85
CA GLU A 91 -19.68 20.58 -7.12
C GLU A 91 -19.40 20.43 -5.64
N ARG A 92 -19.87 19.36 -5.01
CA ARG A 92 -19.58 19.03 -3.61
C ARG A 92 -18.08 18.83 -3.36
N MET A 93 -17.42 18.14 -4.26
CA MET A 93 -15.96 17.95 -4.20
C MET A 93 -15.22 19.30 -4.20
N TYR A 94 -15.53 20.19 -5.14
CA TYR A 94 -14.90 21.51 -5.21
C TYR A 94 -15.23 22.39 -3.99
N ALA A 95 -16.45 22.31 -3.48
CA ALA A 95 -16.82 23.05 -2.28
C ALA A 95 -15.94 22.71 -1.06
N VAL A 96 -15.48 21.48 -0.97
CA VAL A 96 -14.53 21.04 0.07
C VAL A 96 -13.09 21.37 -0.34
N ALA A 97 -12.67 21.00 -1.55
CA ALA A 97 -11.30 21.17 -2.03
C ALA A 97 -10.80 22.61 -1.96
N LEU A 98 -11.66 23.58 -2.31
CA LEU A 98 -11.32 25.01 -2.27
C LEU A 98 -11.19 25.57 -0.85
N ARG A 99 -11.58 24.83 0.18
CA ARG A 99 -11.46 25.22 1.60
C ARG A 99 -10.27 24.59 2.30
N ILE A 100 -9.61 23.62 1.67
CA ILE A 100 -8.47 22.93 2.23
C ILE A 100 -7.21 23.75 2.01
N GLY A 101 -6.60 24.24 3.11
CA GLY A 101 -5.29 24.88 3.08
C GLY A 101 -4.14 23.87 2.98
N PRO A 102 -2.90 24.33 2.70
CA PRO A 102 -1.74 23.45 2.52
C PRO A 102 -1.47 22.51 3.71
N GLU A 103 -1.62 23.00 4.94
CA GLU A 103 -1.41 22.17 6.14
C GLU A 103 -2.47 21.08 6.29
N GLN A 104 -3.73 21.43 6.02
CA GLN A 104 -4.83 20.47 6.04
C GLN A 104 -4.66 19.42 4.92
N LEU A 105 -4.25 19.84 3.73
CA LEU A 105 -3.94 18.93 2.63
C LEU A 105 -2.85 17.95 3.02
N ARG A 106 -1.76 18.43 3.63
CA ARG A 106 -0.68 17.57 4.14
C ARG A 106 -1.18 16.54 5.14
N ALA A 107 -2.03 16.95 6.09
CA ALA A 107 -2.58 16.05 7.11
C ALA A 107 -3.48 14.97 6.48
N VAL A 108 -4.35 15.37 5.54
CA VAL A 108 -5.25 14.46 4.81
C VAL A 108 -4.44 13.46 3.98
N ALA A 109 -3.44 13.94 3.22
CA ALA A 109 -2.58 13.08 2.42
C ALA A 109 -1.78 12.09 3.28
N ALA A 110 -1.22 12.56 4.41
CA ALA A 110 -0.51 11.68 5.35
C ALA A 110 -1.42 10.57 5.89
N GLN A 111 -2.67 10.90 6.24
CA GLN A 111 -3.64 9.91 6.68
C GLN A 111 -3.95 8.89 5.58
N LEU A 112 -4.21 9.35 4.34
CA LEU A 112 -4.44 8.46 3.20
C LEU A 112 -3.27 7.51 2.99
N TYR A 113 -2.03 8.01 3.00
CA TYR A 113 -0.86 7.18 2.75
C TYR A 113 -0.63 6.15 3.86
N VAL A 114 -0.97 6.46 5.11
CA VAL A 114 -0.99 5.45 6.18
C VAL A 114 -2.04 4.37 5.91
N GLU A 115 -3.23 4.75 5.46
CA GLU A 115 -4.30 3.81 5.10
C GLU A 115 -3.87 2.93 3.91
N LEU A 116 -3.26 3.51 2.88
CA LEU A 116 -2.72 2.78 1.73
C LEU A 116 -1.66 1.77 2.15
N LEU A 117 -0.68 2.17 2.97
CA LEU A 117 0.35 1.25 3.51
C LEU A 117 -0.27 0.09 4.29
N ARG A 118 -1.27 0.37 5.13
CA ARG A 118 -2.01 -0.68 5.87
C ARG A 118 -2.81 -1.59 4.95
N GLY A 119 -3.24 -1.10 3.79
CA GLY A 119 -3.87 -1.86 2.71
C GLY A 119 -2.91 -2.63 1.81
N GLY A 120 -1.57 -2.52 2.06
CA GLY A 120 -0.56 -3.21 1.26
C GLY A 120 -0.07 -2.44 0.03
N TYR A 121 -0.45 -1.19 -0.12
CA TYR A 121 0.07 -0.32 -1.17
C TYR A 121 1.46 0.19 -0.80
N THR A 122 2.41 0.13 -1.72
CA THR A 122 3.80 0.56 -1.52
C THR A 122 4.23 1.70 -2.43
N HIS A 123 3.46 1.96 -3.47
CA HIS A 123 3.67 3.03 -4.43
C HIS A 123 2.34 3.71 -4.73
N VAL A 124 2.39 5.00 -4.99
CA VAL A 124 1.24 5.81 -5.38
C VAL A 124 1.65 6.85 -6.40
N CYS A 125 0.83 7.00 -7.46
CA CYS A 125 0.90 8.11 -8.40
C CYS A 125 -0.13 9.16 -7.99
N GLU A 126 0.33 10.21 -7.34
CA GLU A 126 -0.50 11.30 -6.83
C GLU A 126 -0.58 12.44 -7.85
N PHE A 127 -1.76 13.01 -8.05
CA PHE A 127 -2.00 14.12 -8.96
C PHE A 127 -2.48 15.38 -8.24
#